data_d04230e32a776441843fbd0581612d54
#
_entry.id   d04230e32a776441843fbd0581612d54
#
_cell.length_a   1.000
_cell.length_b   1.000
_cell.length_c   1.000
_cell.angle_alpha   90.00
_cell.angle_beta   90.00
_cell.angle_gamma   90.00
#
_symmetry.space_group_name_H-M   'P 1'
#
loop_
_entity.id
_entity.type
_entity.pdbx_description
1 polymer ?
#
loop_
_entity_poly.entity_id
_entity_poly.type
_entity_poly.pdbx_seq_one_letter_code
_entity_poly.pdbx_strand_id
1 'polypeptide(L)'
;IILIGLEMLLRESGMWGKKLTAGTISYVLAPRINAAGRLGNAGLAAELFLTKDPERAQELAASLCEQNKLRQAAENQILDQTLAILRREYNPLEDKIIVLAGEGWHHGVVGIVSSRLCDRYSCPVVLISLEGEMGKGSGRSIKGFNLFEALSDAGGLLDKYGGHELAAGLTIQRGNIEAFKQRITAYAAENLQQKCLNPIVQIDCEISPEWINLENVEGLSALEPFGMKNPQPVFMMADMLVEEIMPIS
;
A
#
# COMPACT_ATOMS: atom_id res chain seq x y z
N ILE A 1 -22.28 8.77 -22.06
CA ILE A 1 -21.13 8.99 -22.94
C ILE A 1 -19.90 8.55 -22.16
N ILE A 2 -19.27 7.45 -22.58
CA ILE A 2 -18.01 7.00 -22.00
C ILE A 2 -16.89 7.77 -22.69
N LEU A 3 -15.92 8.28 -21.91
CA LEU A 3 -14.71 8.89 -22.47
C LEU A 3 -13.92 7.83 -23.25
N ILE A 4 -13.48 8.13 -24.48
CA ILE A 4 -12.73 7.22 -25.33
C ILE A 4 -11.53 6.61 -24.60
N GLY A 5 -10.77 7.43 -23.87
CA GLY A 5 -9.62 6.95 -23.09
C GLY A 5 -10.00 5.98 -21.98
N LEU A 6 -11.13 6.18 -21.30
CA LEU A 6 -11.60 5.23 -20.30
C LEU A 6 -12.04 3.90 -20.94
N GLU A 7 -12.72 3.96 -22.09
CA GLU A 7 -13.08 2.76 -22.83
C GLU A 7 -11.84 1.94 -23.21
N MET A 8 -10.82 2.58 -23.78
CA MET A 8 -9.57 1.89 -24.15
C MET A 8 -8.87 1.29 -22.93
N LEU A 9 -8.85 1.99 -21.80
CA LEU A 9 -8.27 1.47 -20.56
C LEU A 9 -9.05 0.26 -20.02
N LEU A 10 -10.39 0.27 -20.12
CA LEU A 10 -11.22 -0.88 -19.75
C LEU A 10 -10.96 -2.08 -20.66
N ARG A 11 -10.78 -1.89 -21.95
CA ARG A 11 -10.43 -2.93 -22.92
C ARG A 11 -9.06 -3.54 -22.60
N GLU A 12 -8.03 -2.71 -22.47
CA GLU A 12 -6.67 -3.14 -22.15
C GLU A 12 -6.55 -3.82 -20.79
N SER A 13 -7.34 -3.41 -19.81
CA SER A 13 -7.37 -4.05 -18.48
C SER A 13 -8.24 -5.32 -18.41
N GLY A 14 -8.92 -5.72 -19.51
CA GLY A 14 -9.83 -6.87 -19.55
C GLY A 14 -11.13 -6.67 -18.77
N MET A 15 -11.51 -5.42 -18.50
CA MET A 15 -12.72 -5.07 -17.74
C MET A 15 -13.89 -4.60 -18.61
N TRP A 16 -13.68 -4.47 -19.92
CA TRP A 16 -14.76 -4.08 -20.85
C TRP A 16 -15.90 -5.08 -20.83
N GLY A 17 -17.12 -4.58 -20.70
CA GLY A 17 -18.34 -5.40 -20.65
C GLY A 17 -18.60 -6.09 -19.30
N LYS A 18 -17.74 -5.90 -18.28
CA LYS A 18 -17.97 -6.43 -16.93
C LYS A 18 -18.62 -5.38 -16.02
N LYS A 19 -19.30 -5.84 -14.95
CA LYS A 19 -19.82 -4.96 -13.89
C LYS A 19 -18.64 -4.20 -13.26
N LEU A 20 -18.68 -2.88 -13.33
CA LEU A 20 -17.70 -2.02 -12.68
C LEU A 20 -18.12 -1.79 -11.23
N THR A 21 -17.25 -2.14 -10.32
CA THR A 21 -17.39 -1.91 -8.87
C THR A 21 -16.38 -0.88 -8.39
N ALA A 22 -16.56 -0.36 -7.18
CA ALA A 22 -15.54 0.47 -6.55
C ALA A 22 -14.20 -0.26 -6.44
N GLY A 23 -14.21 -1.58 -6.18
CA GLY A 23 -13.03 -2.44 -6.21
C GLY A 23 -12.35 -2.47 -7.58
N THR A 24 -13.11 -2.58 -8.67
CA THR A 24 -12.55 -2.49 -10.04
C THR A 24 -11.82 -1.17 -10.26
N ILE A 25 -12.43 -0.06 -9.84
CA ILE A 25 -11.80 1.26 -9.96
C ILE A 25 -10.54 1.34 -9.13
N SER A 26 -10.61 0.96 -7.86
CA SER A 26 -9.51 1.13 -6.89
C SER A 26 -8.32 0.19 -7.14
N TYR A 27 -8.58 -1.06 -7.56
CA TYR A 27 -7.55 -2.11 -7.64
C TYR A 27 -7.14 -2.49 -9.07
N VAL A 28 -7.94 -2.09 -10.09
CA VAL A 28 -7.61 -2.38 -11.48
C VAL A 28 -7.26 -1.11 -12.25
N LEU A 29 -8.14 -0.10 -12.27
CA LEU A 29 -7.94 1.08 -13.11
C LEU A 29 -6.99 2.10 -12.47
N ALA A 30 -7.22 2.48 -11.22
CA ALA A 30 -6.40 3.47 -10.53
C ALA A 30 -4.91 3.09 -10.44
N PRO A 31 -4.51 1.84 -10.20
CA PRO A 31 -3.10 1.46 -10.23
C PRO A 31 -2.41 1.69 -11.57
N ARG A 32 -3.11 1.50 -12.70
CA ARG A 32 -2.59 1.77 -14.05
C ARG A 32 -2.38 3.25 -14.29
N ILE A 33 -3.36 4.07 -13.90
CA ILE A 33 -3.28 5.53 -13.97
C ILE A 33 -2.12 6.04 -13.10
N ASN A 34 -2.02 5.56 -11.87
CA ASN A 34 -1.01 5.99 -10.91
C ASN A 34 0.41 5.52 -11.27
N ALA A 35 0.56 4.41 -12.00
CA ALA A 35 1.86 3.88 -12.39
C ALA A 35 2.67 4.89 -13.22
N ALA A 36 2.01 5.64 -14.10
CA ALA A 36 2.64 6.68 -14.90
C ALA A 36 3.33 7.75 -14.05
N GLY A 37 2.68 8.22 -12.98
CA GLY A 37 3.26 9.20 -12.06
C GLY A 37 4.39 8.64 -11.19
N ARG A 38 4.38 7.33 -10.93
CA ARG A 38 5.42 6.66 -10.11
C ARG A 38 6.69 6.35 -10.90
N LEU A 39 6.57 6.02 -12.20
CA LEU A 39 7.68 5.62 -13.06
C LEU A 39 8.17 6.75 -13.98
N GLY A 40 7.55 7.93 -13.95
CA GLY A 40 8.16 9.12 -14.53
C GLY A 40 7.30 10.04 -15.39
N ASN A 41 6.11 9.65 -15.89
CA ASN A 41 5.33 10.52 -16.76
C ASN A 41 3.81 10.52 -16.47
N ALA A 42 3.41 11.30 -15.45
CA ALA A 42 2.01 11.47 -15.11
C ALA A 42 1.16 12.10 -16.25
N GLY A 43 1.79 12.80 -17.19
CA GLY A 43 1.12 13.43 -18.33
C GLY A 43 0.38 12.45 -19.22
N LEU A 44 0.88 11.21 -19.37
CA LEU A 44 0.22 10.16 -20.17
C LEU A 44 -1.19 9.83 -19.64
N ALA A 45 -1.36 9.82 -18.34
CA ALA A 45 -2.67 9.55 -17.73
C ALA A 45 -3.66 10.71 -17.97
N ALA A 46 -3.19 11.95 -17.88
CA ALA A 46 -4.02 13.12 -18.20
C ALA A 46 -4.38 13.14 -19.70
N GLU A 47 -3.43 12.89 -20.57
CA GLU A 47 -3.64 12.85 -22.02
C GLU A 47 -4.67 11.77 -22.40
N LEU A 48 -4.63 10.59 -21.78
CA LEU A 48 -5.60 9.52 -22.01
C LEU A 48 -7.05 9.99 -21.81
N PHE A 49 -7.31 10.79 -20.78
CA PHE A 49 -8.67 11.26 -20.49
C PHE A 49 -9.09 12.49 -21.33
N LEU A 50 -8.13 13.18 -21.93
CA LEU A 50 -8.37 14.40 -22.72
C LEU A 50 -8.44 14.11 -24.23
N THR A 51 -7.78 13.06 -24.72
CA THR A 51 -7.76 12.75 -26.16
C THR A 51 -9.14 12.41 -26.70
N LYS A 52 -9.38 12.81 -27.94
CA LYS A 52 -10.56 12.45 -28.73
C LYS A 52 -10.22 11.49 -29.87
N ASP A 53 -8.95 11.17 -30.04
CA ASP A 53 -8.43 10.27 -31.05
C ASP A 53 -8.43 8.84 -30.51
N PRO A 54 -9.17 7.90 -31.11
CA PRO A 54 -9.25 6.50 -30.66
C PRO A 54 -7.91 5.76 -30.77
N GLU A 55 -7.10 6.02 -31.81
CA GLU A 55 -5.81 5.36 -31.99
C GLU A 55 -4.84 5.82 -30.89
N ARG A 56 -4.80 7.12 -30.64
CA ARG A 56 -3.99 7.69 -29.57
C ARG A 56 -4.45 7.20 -28.18
N ALA A 57 -5.75 7.09 -27.95
CA ALA A 57 -6.28 6.53 -26.70
C ALA A 57 -5.86 5.07 -26.47
N GLN A 58 -5.85 4.27 -27.53
CA GLN A 58 -5.39 2.87 -27.49
C GLN A 58 -3.90 2.78 -27.12
N GLU A 59 -3.04 3.58 -27.75
CA GLU A 59 -1.60 3.64 -27.44
C GLU A 59 -1.35 4.03 -25.98
N LEU A 60 -2.05 5.06 -25.50
CA LEU A 60 -1.91 5.55 -24.12
C LEU A 60 -2.39 4.50 -23.10
N ALA A 61 -3.52 3.83 -23.36
CA ALA A 61 -4.03 2.78 -22.50
C ALA A 61 -3.06 1.59 -22.40
N ALA A 62 -2.51 1.15 -23.54
CA ALA A 62 -1.51 0.10 -23.59
C ALA A 62 -0.23 0.50 -22.83
N SER A 63 0.25 1.73 -23.00
CA SER A 63 1.41 2.27 -22.29
C SER A 63 1.18 2.28 -20.77
N LEU A 64 0.02 2.72 -20.30
CA LEU A 64 -0.31 2.73 -18.87
C LEU A 64 -0.39 1.31 -18.28
N CYS A 65 -0.91 0.35 -19.05
CA CYS A 65 -0.93 -1.05 -18.65
C CYS A 65 0.48 -1.63 -18.54
N GLU A 66 1.37 -1.31 -19.47
CA GLU A 66 2.77 -1.76 -19.43
C GLU A 66 3.54 -1.12 -18.26
N GLN A 67 3.39 0.19 -18.04
CA GLN A 67 3.99 0.85 -16.87
C GLN A 67 3.50 0.24 -15.55
N ASN A 68 2.23 -0.16 -15.46
CA ASN A 68 1.73 -0.84 -14.28
C ASN A 68 2.36 -2.23 -14.08
N LYS A 69 2.62 -2.99 -15.15
CA LYS A 69 3.35 -4.26 -15.06
C LYS A 69 4.79 -4.05 -14.57
N LEU A 70 5.49 -3.05 -15.11
CA LEU A 70 6.84 -2.69 -14.65
C LEU A 70 6.85 -2.27 -13.17
N ARG A 71 5.89 -1.46 -12.77
CA ARG A 71 5.72 -1.08 -11.36
C ARG A 71 5.49 -2.31 -10.46
N GLN A 72 4.62 -3.25 -10.88
CA GLN A 72 4.36 -4.48 -10.13
C GLN A 72 5.59 -5.37 -10.02
N ALA A 73 6.38 -5.48 -11.10
CA ALA A 73 7.63 -6.24 -11.08
C ALA A 73 8.63 -5.63 -10.09
N ALA A 74 8.82 -4.29 -10.12
CA ALA A 74 9.67 -3.59 -9.16
C ALA A 74 9.15 -3.72 -7.71
N GLU A 75 7.84 -3.65 -7.49
CA GLU A 75 7.22 -3.84 -6.19
C GLU A 75 7.49 -5.24 -5.63
N ASN A 76 7.29 -6.28 -6.44
CA ASN A 76 7.54 -7.66 -6.01
C ASN A 76 9.03 -7.90 -5.72
N GLN A 77 9.92 -7.38 -6.56
CA GLN A 77 11.35 -7.47 -6.31
C GLN A 77 11.76 -6.86 -4.96
N ILE A 78 11.31 -5.63 -4.67
CA ILE A 78 11.60 -4.95 -3.40
C ILE A 78 10.99 -5.74 -2.23
N LEU A 79 9.75 -6.21 -2.38
CA LEU A 79 9.06 -6.97 -1.34
C LEU A 79 9.81 -8.28 -1.03
N ASP A 80 10.23 -9.04 -2.03
CA ASP A 80 10.95 -10.30 -1.84
C ASP A 80 12.30 -10.06 -1.14
N GLN A 81 13.03 -9.02 -1.53
CA GLN A 81 14.29 -8.65 -0.89
C GLN A 81 14.07 -8.23 0.58
N THR A 82 13.08 -7.38 0.84
CA THR A 82 12.77 -6.93 2.22
C THR A 82 12.32 -8.09 3.09
N LEU A 83 11.47 -9.00 2.58
CA LEU A 83 11.04 -10.18 3.32
C LEU A 83 12.19 -11.15 3.60
N ALA A 84 13.15 -11.29 2.69
CA ALA A 84 14.34 -12.11 2.91
C ALA A 84 15.22 -11.55 4.05
N ILE A 85 15.35 -10.22 4.15
CA ILE A 85 16.05 -9.55 5.26
C ILE A 85 15.28 -9.75 6.57
N LEU A 86 13.97 -9.46 6.58
CA LEU A 86 13.14 -9.52 7.78
C LEU A 86 13.04 -10.94 8.38
N ARG A 87 13.03 -11.98 7.55
CA ARG A 87 13.06 -13.38 8.06
C ARG A 87 14.30 -13.70 8.90
N ARG A 88 15.39 -12.99 8.72
CA ARG A 88 16.66 -13.22 9.42
C ARG A 88 16.88 -12.26 10.58
N GLU A 89 16.37 -11.04 10.47
CA GLU A 89 16.76 -9.92 11.33
C GLU A 89 15.62 -9.37 12.18
N TYR A 90 14.35 -9.59 11.78
CA TYR A 90 13.21 -9.00 12.48
C TYR A 90 12.70 -9.87 13.62
N ASN A 91 12.66 -9.29 14.83
CA ASN A 91 12.07 -9.90 16.02
C ASN A 91 10.79 -9.14 16.42
N PRO A 92 9.57 -9.67 16.19
CA PRO A 92 8.32 -8.96 16.49
C PRO A 92 8.09 -8.66 17.98
N LEU A 93 8.87 -9.26 18.88
CA LEU A 93 8.79 -9.01 20.33
C LEU A 93 9.63 -7.79 20.75
N GLU A 94 10.65 -7.45 19.97
CA GLU A 94 11.62 -6.38 20.28
C GLU A 94 11.52 -5.20 19.32
N ASP A 95 11.33 -5.49 18.03
CA ASP A 95 11.35 -4.49 16.97
C ASP A 95 9.98 -3.80 16.81
N LYS A 96 9.87 -2.57 17.24
CA LYS A 96 8.65 -1.77 17.13
C LYS A 96 8.53 -1.00 15.81
N ILE A 97 9.60 -0.93 15.02
CA ILE A 97 9.65 -0.24 13.72
C ILE A 97 10.60 -0.99 12.78
N ILE A 98 10.25 -1.07 11.52
CA ILE A 98 11.10 -1.64 10.47
C ILE A 98 11.78 -0.51 9.71
N VAL A 99 13.12 -0.53 9.63
CA VAL A 99 13.90 0.42 8.83
C VAL A 99 14.89 -0.35 7.97
N LEU A 100 14.68 -0.33 6.65
CA LEU A 100 15.54 -1.02 5.69
C LEU A 100 15.99 -0.07 4.58
N ALA A 101 17.20 -0.27 4.10
CA ALA A 101 17.76 0.44 2.95
C ALA A 101 18.25 -0.56 1.90
N GLY A 102 18.05 -0.26 0.63
CA GLY A 102 18.49 -1.14 -0.45
C GLY A 102 18.84 -0.39 -1.73
N GLU A 103 19.83 -0.92 -2.46
CA GLU A 103 20.21 -0.45 -3.76
C GLU A 103 19.30 -1.03 -4.85
N GLY A 104 19.11 -0.26 -5.93
CA GLY A 104 18.23 -0.67 -7.03
C GLY A 104 16.75 -0.66 -6.72
N TRP A 105 16.34 -0.21 -5.54
CA TRP A 105 14.93 -0.02 -5.22
C TRP A 105 14.42 1.26 -5.90
N HIS A 106 13.31 1.16 -6.60
CA HIS A 106 12.75 2.34 -7.25
C HIS A 106 12.06 3.25 -6.22
N HIS A 107 12.52 4.50 -6.07
CA HIS A 107 12.01 5.44 -5.06
C HIS A 107 10.49 5.71 -5.17
N GLY A 108 9.88 5.69 -6.37
CA GLY A 108 8.44 5.82 -6.59
C GLY A 108 7.63 4.59 -6.14
N VAL A 109 8.30 3.47 -5.82
CA VAL A 109 7.67 2.19 -5.48
C VAL A 109 7.86 1.82 -4.00
N VAL A 110 8.97 2.22 -3.36
CA VAL A 110 9.25 1.88 -1.95
C VAL A 110 8.10 2.23 -0.99
N GLY A 111 7.35 3.31 -1.26
CA GLY A 111 6.21 3.69 -0.44
C GLY A 111 5.02 2.72 -0.53
N ILE A 112 4.88 1.97 -1.64
CA ILE A 112 3.87 0.92 -1.77
C ILE A 112 4.29 -0.29 -0.92
N VAL A 113 5.55 -0.68 -1.03
CA VAL A 113 6.09 -1.80 -0.26
C VAL A 113 6.08 -1.48 1.24
N SER A 114 6.40 -0.24 1.65
CA SER A 114 6.28 0.20 3.04
C SER A 114 4.86 0.02 3.57
N SER A 115 3.81 0.35 2.76
CA SER A 115 2.43 0.11 3.16
C SER A 115 2.14 -1.37 3.35
N ARG A 116 2.53 -2.23 2.40
CA ARG A 116 2.30 -3.69 2.48
C ARG A 116 3.00 -4.33 3.69
N LEU A 117 4.21 -3.88 3.99
CA LEU A 117 4.93 -4.37 5.18
C LEU A 117 4.30 -3.84 6.48
N CYS A 118 3.88 -2.56 6.51
CA CYS A 118 3.17 -1.98 7.63
C CYS A 118 1.88 -2.75 7.97
N ASP A 119 1.08 -3.08 6.95
CA ASP A 119 -0.14 -3.89 7.09
C ASP A 119 0.19 -5.32 7.56
N ARG A 120 1.25 -5.93 7.01
CA ARG A 120 1.62 -7.31 7.31
C ARG A 120 2.18 -7.50 8.71
N TYR A 121 3.02 -6.55 9.17
CA TYR A 121 3.71 -6.63 10.45
C TYR A 121 3.05 -5.80 11.55
N SER A 122 2.00 -5.04 11.22
CA SER A 122 1.26 -4.14 12.14
C SER A 122 2.19 -3.18 12.89
N CYS A 123 3.27 -2.72 12.26
CA CYS A 123 4.24 -1.79 12.83
C CYS A 123 4.63 -0.70 11.81
N PRO A 124 5.17 0.44 12.26
CA PRO A 124 5.72 1.46 11.36
C PRO A 124 6.86 0.90 10.50
N VAL A 125 6.93 1.34 9.25
CA VAL A 125 7.95 0.89 8.28
C VAL A 125 8.53 2.08 7.54
N VAL A 126 9.85 2.15 7.44
CA VAL A 126 10.59 3.10 6.61
C VAL A 126 11.49 2.32 5.66
N LEU A 127 11.27 2.47 4.35
CA LEU A 127 12.14 1.91 3.32
C LEU A 127 12.89 3.03 2.62
N ILE A 128 14.19 2.82 2.41
CA ILE A 128 15.10 3.81 1.82
C ILE A 128 15.70 3.23 0.54
N SER A 129 15.41 3.87 -0.58
CA SER A 129 16.05 3.59 -1.88
C SER A 129 17.39 4.30 -1.93
N LEU A 130 18.46 3.57 -2.17
CA LEU A 130 19.82 4.08 -2.28
C LEU A 130 20.20 4.32 -3.72
N GLU A 131 20.77 5.50 -4.00
CA GLU A 131 21.33 5.89 -5.28
C GLU A 131 22.64 6.65 -5.02
N GLY A 132 23.77 5.98 -5.23
CA GLY A 132 25.09 6.50 -4.87
C GLY A 132 25.19 6.83 -3.36
N GLU A 133 25.55 8.07 -3.03
CA GLU A 133 25.70 8.54 -1.65
C GLU A 133 24.39 9.05 -1.03
N MET A 134 23.29 9.02 -1.77
CA MET A 134 22.00 9.54 -1.32
C MET A 134 20.96 8.44 -1.15
N GLY A 135 20.11 8.59 -0.15
CA GLY A 135 18.94 7.77 0.09
C GLY A 135 17.65 8.59 0.02
N LYS A 136 16.64 8.07 -0.68
CA LYS A 136 15.28 8.60 -0.66
C LYS A 136 14.36 7.59 0.04
N GLY A 137 13.81 7.97 1.18
CA GLY A 137 12.97 7.09 1.98
C GLY A 137 11.49 7.45 1.90
N SER A 138 10.67 6.42 2.07
CA SER A 138 9.24 6.56 2.26
C SER A 138 8.80 5.66 3.41
N GLY A 139 8.09 6.26 4.37
CA GLY A 139 7.58 5.56 5.54
C GLY A 139 6.06 5.49 5.58
N ARG A 140 5.58 4.47 6.25
CA ARG A 140 4.17 4.27 6.62
C ARG A 140 4.07 3.92 8.08
N SER A 141 2.98 4.32 8.71
CA SER A 141 2.76 4.15 10.13
C SER A 141 1.40 3.57 10.44
N ILE A 142 1.24 3.17 11.68
CA ILE A 142 0.00 2.68 12.29
C ILE A 142 -0.61 3.76 13.21
N LYS A 143 -1.88 3.61 13.55
CA LYS A 143 -2.51 4.49 14.57
C LYS A 143 -1.76 4.40 15.89
N GLY A 144 -1.47 5.56 16.49
CA GLY A 144 -0.77 5.66 17.77
C GLY A 144 0.74 5.80 17.67
N PHE A 145 1.29 5.96 16.44
CA PHE A 145 2.67 6.34 16.23
C PHE A 145 2.78 7.45 15.17
N ASN A 146 3.18 8.64 15.60
CA ASN A 146 3.37 9.78 14.72
C ASN A 146 4.73 9.70 14.02
N LEU A 147 4.72 9.23 12.76
CA LEU A 147 5.95 9.08 11.98
C LEU A 147 6.63 10.41 11.67
N PHE A 148 5.86 11.49 11.51
CA PHE A 148 6.44 12.81 11.26
C PHE A 148 7.23 13.32 12.50
N GLU A 149 6.73 13.14 13.70
CA GLU A 149 7.45 13.46 14.94
C GLU A 149 8.70 12.61 15.10
N ALA A 150 8.63 11.30 14.79
CA ALA A 150 9.78 10.42 14.81
C ALA A 150 10.89 10.87 13.83
N LEU A 151 10.51 11.33 12.62
CA LEU A 151 11.47 11.91 11.67
C LEU A 151 12.02 13.25 12.15
N SER A 152 11.19 14.07 12.81
CA SER A 152 11.62 15.37 13.35
C SER A 152 12.64 15.20 14.47
N ASP A 153 12.47 14.20 15.31
CA ASP A 153 13.44 13.85 16.36
C ASP A 153 14.79 13.40 15.78
N ALA A 154 14.78 12.72 14.63
CA ALA A 154 15.98 12.33 13.89
C ALA A 154 16.45 13.41 12.87
N GLY A 155 15.85 14.61 12.88
CA GLY A 155 15.99 15.63 11.83
C GLY A 155 17.42 16.07 11.56
N GLY A 156 18.31 16.06 12.56
CA GLY A 156 19.72 16.38 12.39
C GLY A 156 20.53 15.37 11.52
N LEU A 157 19.98 14.21 11.22
CA LEU A 157 20.58 13.18 10.37
C LEU A 157 20.02 13.19 8.94
N LEU A 158 18.97 13.99 8.68
CA LEU A 158 18.22 14.02 7.43
C LEU A 158 18.50 15.32 6.67
N ASP A 159 18.69 15.23 5.36
CA ASP A 159 18.80 16.42 4.49
C ASP A 159 17.42 17.08 4.30
N LYS A 160 16.37 16.26 4.14
CA LYS A 160 14.97 16.69 4.02
C LYS A 160 14.05 15.64 4.58
N TYR A 161 12.96 16.07 5.17
CA TYR A 161 11.84 15.20 5.54
C TYR A 161 10.52 15.96 5.53
N GLY A 162 9.41 15.23 5.44
CA GLY A 162 8.08 15.81 5.45
C GLY A 162 7.00 14.75 5.38
N GLY A 163 5.78 15.13 5.77
CA GLY A 163 4.65 14.21 5.78
C GLY A 163 3.66 14.51 6.88
N HIS A 164 3.02 13.47 7.37
CA HIS A 164 2.05 13.51 8.46
C HIS A 164 2.16 12.22 9.32
N GLU A 165 1.30 12.09 10.33
CA GLU A 165 1.33 10.98 11.30
C GLU A 165 1.50 9.59 10.65
N LEU A 166 0.72 9.28 9.60
CA LEU A 166 0.66 7.93 9.01
C LEU A 166 1.56 7.72 7.79
N ALA A 167 2.10 8.78 7.19
CA ALA A 167 2.95 8.67 6.02
C ALA A 167 3.93 9.84 5.94
N ALA A 168 5.20 9.54 5.69
CA ALA A 168 6.23 10.54 5.57
C ALA A 168 7.31 10.11 4.56
N GLY A 169 8.02 11.10 4.03
CA GLY A 169 9.17 10.92 3.15
C GLY A 169 10.41 11.58 3.71
N LEU A 170 11.57 11.09 3.31
CA LEU A 170 12.86 11.63 3.74
C LEU A 170 13.91 11.56 2.63
N THR A 171 14.94 12.37 2.79
CA THR A 171 16.20 12.29 2.04
C THR A 171 17.34 12.26 3.05
N ILE A 172 18.31 11.38 2.84
CA ILE A 172 19.36 11.10 3.81
C ILE A 172 20.68 10.76 3.10
N GLN A 173 21.81 11.16 3.66
CA GLN A 173 23.11 10.70 3.22
C GLN A 173 23.33 9.25 3.62
N ARG A 174 23.94 8.44 2.74
CA ARG A 174 24.23 7.01 2.99
C ARG A 174 24.94 6.79 4.32
N GLY A 175 25.92 7.64 4.63
CA GLY A 175 26.69 7.55 5.88
C GLY A 175 25.87 7.77 7.16
N ASN A 176 24.69 8.39 7.07
CA ASN A 176 23.84 8.66 8.21
C ASN A 176 22.77 7.57 8.47
N ILE A 177 22.64 6.59 7.57
CA ILE A 177 21.52 5.62 7.64
C ILE A 177 21.55 4.81 8.92
N GLU A 178 22.72 4.33 9.33
CA GLU A 178 22.81 3.52 10.54
C GLU A 178 22.49 4.32 11.81
N ALA A 179 23.00 5.55 11.91
CA ALA A 179 22.66 6.45 13.00
C ALA A 179 21.16 6.82 13.01
N PHE A 180 20.59 7.04 11.84
CA PHE A 180 19.14 7.26 11.68
C PHE A 180 18.33 6.05 12.14
N LYS A 181 18.71 4.83 11.73
CA LYS A 181 18.04 3.58 12.13
C LYS A 181 18.05 3.45 13.66
N GLN A 182 19.21 3.65 14.29
CA GLN A 182 19.33 3.61 15.75
C GLN A 182 18.46 4.65 16.44
N ARG A 183 18.46 5.90 15.96
CA ARG A 183 17.68 6.99 16.57
C ARG A 183 16.17 6.76 16.47
N ILE A 184 15.68 6.43 15.29
CA ILE A 184 14.23 6.21 15.09
C ILE A 184 13.73 4.95 15.80
N THR A 185 14.57 3.91 15.92
CA THR A 185 14.26 2.70 16.70
C THR A 185 14.15 3.03 18.19
N ALA A 186 15.07 3.81 18.73
CA ALA A 186 15.00 4.29 20.12
C ALA A 186 13.73 5.11 20.35
N TYR A 187 13.42 6.04 19.45
CA TYR A 187 12.20 6.83 19.53
C TYR A 187 10.94 5.96 19.52
N ALA A 188 10.89 4.94 18.66
CA ALA A 188 9.76 4.00 18.60
C ALA A 188 9.66 3.16 19.88
N ALA A 189 10.79 2.75 20.47
CA ALA A 189 10.78 2.01 21.74
C ALA A 189 10.17 2.83 22.89
N GLU A 190 10.44 4.12 22.94
CA GLU A 190 9.93 5.05 23.96
C GLU A 190 8.47 5.45 23.74
N ASN A 191 8.05 5.69 22.49
CA ASN A 191 6.79 6.35 22.16
C ASN A 191 5.70 5.42 21.62
N LEU A 192 6.04 4.21 21.15
CA LEU A 192 5.05 3.26 20.63
C LEU A 192 4.66 2.22 21.69
N GLN A 193 3.38 2.27 22.10
CA GLN A 193 2.84 1.31 23.06
C GLN A 193 2.61 -0.05 22.39
N GLN A 194 2.94 -1.14 23.10
CA GLN A 194 2.79 -2.52 22.58
C GLN A 194 1.37 -2.85 22.11
N LYS A 195 0.34 -2.32 22.76
CA LYS A 195 -1.06 -2.53 22.36
C LYS A 195 -1.38 -2.01 20.96
N CYS A 196 -0.62 -1.02 20.45
CA CYS A 196 -0.80 -0.46 19.11
C CYS A 196 -0.28 -1.39 18.00
N LEU A 197 0.58 -2.34 18.35
CA LEU A 197 1.15 -3.34 17.42
C LEU A 197 0.20 -4.55 17.19
N ASN A 198 -0.88 -4.64 17.95
CA ASN A 198 -1.84 -5.73 17.76
C ASN A 198 -2.84 -5.36 16.64
N PRO A 199 -3.04 -6.23 15.66
CA PRO A 199 -4.06 -6.04 14.65
C PRO A 199 -5.44 -5.95 15.31
N ILE A 200 -6.20 -4.93 14.95
CA ILE A 200 -7.58 -4.75 15.44
C ILE A 200 -8.51 -4.97 14.26
N VAL A 201 -9.45 -5.91 14.40
CA VAL A 201 -10.56 -6.10 13.47
C VAL A 201 -11.78 -5.38 14.03
N GLN A 202 -12.28 -4.39 13.29
CA GLN A 202 -13.54 -3.73 13.66
C GLN A 202 -14.69 -4.61 13.17
N ILE A 203 -15.55 -5.02 14.11
CA ILE A 203 -16.71 -5.86 13.86
C ILE A 203 -17.94 -4.97 13.88
N ASP A 204 -18.78 -5.06 12.85
CA ASP A 204 -20.02 -4.28 12.73
C ASP A 204 -21.17 -4.96 13.46
N CYS A 205 -21.23 -6.30 13.40
CA CYS A 205 -22.29 -7.06 14.06
C CYS A 205 -21.86 -8.50 14.36
N GLU A 206 -22.37 -9.04 15.46
CA GLU A 206 -22.34 -10.48 15.73
C GLU A 206 -23.58 -11.14 15.10
N ILE A 207 -23.37 -12.27 14.42
CA ILE A 207 -24.43 -13.02 13.74
C ILE A 207 -24.43 -14.49 14.15
N SER A 208 -25.60 -15.15 14.09
CA SER A 208 -25.70 -16.59 14.22
C SER A 208 -25.54 -17.30 12.87
N PRO A 209 -25.17 -18.61 12.84
CA PRO A 209 -25.02 -19.37 11.59
C PRO A 209 -26.26 -19.36 10.70
N GLU A 210 -27.47 -19.33 11.28
CA GLU A 210 -28.74 -19.33 10.55
C GLU A 210 -28.96 -18.06 9.74
N TRP A 211 -28.26 -16.99 10.11
CA TRP A 211 -28.30 -15.73 9.37
C TRP A 211 -27.60 -15.83 8.02
N ILE A 212 -26.67 -16.77 7.86
CA ILE A 212 -25.90 -16.98 6.63
C ILE A 212 -26.76 -17.78 5.63
N ASN A 213 -27.51 -17.07 4.81
CA ASN A 213 -28.29 -17.60 3.71
C ASN A 213 -28.17 -16.67 2.49
N LEU A 214 -28.57 -17.16 1.31
CA LEU A 214 -28.43 -16.42 0.06
C LEU A 214 -29.20 -15.09 0.08
N GLU A 215 -30.40 -15.07 0.66
CA GLU A 215 -31.25 -13.88 0.70
C GLU A 215 -30.55 -12.75 1.50
N ASN A 216 -30.03 -13.05 2.67
CA ASN A 216 -29.32 -12.09 3.49
C ASN A 216 -28.02 -11.61 2.84
N VAL A 217 -27.26 -12.53 2.23
CA VAL A 217 -26.02 -12.16 1.52
C VAL A 217 -26.29 -11.29 0.29
N GLU A 218 -27.32 -11.61 -0.49
CA GLU A 218 -27.76 -10.77 -1.61
C GLU A 218 -28.29 -9.42 -1.13
N GLY A 219 -28.99 -9.39 0.01
CA GLY A 219 -29.48 -8.16 0.65
C GLY A 219 -28.37 -7.17 0.99
N LEU A 220 -27.15 -7.64 1.29
CA LEU A 220 -26.00 -6.76 1.53
C LEU A 220 -25.63 -5.90 0.32
N SER A 221 -26.02 -6.31 -0.88
CA SER A 221 -25.80 -5.52 -2.10
C SER A 221 -26.50 -4.15 -2.07
N ALA A 222 -27.55 -4.00 -1.26
CA ALA A 222 -28.23 -2.71 -1.06
C ALA A 222 -27.34 -1.66 -0.37
N LEU A 223 -26.24 -2.09 0.27
CA LEU A 223 -25.26 -1.21 0.90
C LEU A 223 -24.18 -0.72 -0.10
N GLU A 224 -24.14 -1.26 -1.32
CA GLU A 224 -23.20 -0.83 -2.35
C GLU A 224 -23.46 0.64 -2.82
N PRO A 225 -22.44 1.38 -3.28
CA PRO A 225 -21.06 0.93 -3.53
C PRO A 225 -20.19 0.98 -2.27
N PHE A 226 -19.43 -0.09 -2.02
CA PHE A 226 -18.46 -0.12 -0.93
C PHE A 226 -17.19 0.66 -1.28
N GLY A 227 -16.55 1.28 -0.27
CA GLY A 227 -15.34 2.07 -0.42
C GLY A 227 -14.82 2.61 0.92
N MET A 228 -13.91 3.58 0.89
CA MET A 228 -13.19 4.07 2.07
C MET A 228 -14.10 4.52 3.22
N LYS A 229 -15.24 5.19 2.93
CA LYS A 229 -16.20 5.68 3.95
C LYS A 229 -17.46 4.82 4.06
N ASN A 230 -17.51 3.75 3.30
CA ASN A 230 -18.56 2.74 3.33
C ASN A 230 -17.91 1.37 3.12
N PRO A 231 -17.13 0.85 4.10
CA PRO A 231 -16.48 -0.44 3.97
C PRO A 231 -17.52 -1.57 3.90
N GLN A 232 -17.09 -2.71 3.39
CA GLN A 232 -17.92 -3.92 3.51
C GLN A 232 -18.11 -4.26 4.99
N PRO A 233 -19.33 -4.60 5.42
CA PRO A 233 -19.57 -4.98 6.81
C PRO A 233 -18.79 -6.25 7.18
N VAL A 234 -18.24 -6.25 8.38
CA VAL A 234 -17.50 -7.35 8.99
C VAL A 234 -18.35 -7.97 10.08
N PHE A 235 -18.69 -9.25 9.91
CA PHE A 235 -19.48 -10.00 10.87
C PHE A 235 -18.62 -10.92 11.70
N MET A 236 -19.01 -11.15 12.94
CA MET A 236 -18.40 -12.12 13.85
C MET A 236 -19.39 -13.24 14.13
N MET A 237 -18.91 -14.46 14.19
CA MET A 237 -19.58 -15.59 14.81
C MET A 237 -18.74 -16.05 15.99
N ALA A 238 -19.36 -16.09 17.19
CA ALA A 238 -18.68 -16.58 18.39
C ALA A 238 -18.89 -18.09 18.58
N ASP A 239 -18.07 -18.68 19.44
CA ASP A 239 -18.18 -20.08 19.91
C ASP A 239 -18.16 -21.13 18.79
N MET A 240 -17.46 -20.85 17.69
CA MET A 240 -17.30 -21.76 16.55
C MET A 240 -16.11 -22.69 16.75
N LEU A 241 -16.34 -24.01 16.59
CA LEU A 241 -15.27 -25.00 16.56
C LEU A 241 -14.71 -25.11 15.13
N VAL A 242 -13.40 -24.88 14.98
CA VAL A 242 -12.71 -25.12 13.71
C VAL A 242 -12.38 -26.60 13.60
N GLU A 243 -13.06 -27.33 12.73
CA GLU A 243 -12.83 -28.78 12.52
C GLU A 243 -11.70 -29.02 11.51
N GLU A 244 -11.62 -28.21 10.45
CA GLU A 244 -10.64 -28.37 9.39
C GLU A 244 -10.27 -27.03 8.75
N ILE A 245 -9.00 -26.88 8.38
CA ILE A 245 -8.49 -25.73 7.61
C ILE A 245 -7.95 -26.24 6.28
N MET A 246 -8.65 -25.93 5.19
CA MET A 246 -8.20 -26.26 3.83
C MET A 246 -7.65 -25.01 3.15
N PRO A 247 -6.36 -24.97 2.77
CA PRO A 247 -5.83 -23.85 1.98
C PRO A 247 -6.46 -23.85 0.58
N ILE A 248 -7.00 -22.73 0.18
CA ILE A 248 -7.49 -22.51 -1.19
C ILE A 248 -6.34 -21.90 -2.00
N SER A 249 -5.94 -22.58 -3.07
CA SER A 249 -4.86 -22.16 -3.99
C SER A 249 -5.37 -21.15 -5.03
#